data_8f1e0df53943cf3340e66ed015ea3355
#
_entry.id   8f1e0df53943cf3340e66ed015ea3355
#
_cell.length_a   1.000
_cell.length_b   1.000
_cell.length_c   1.000
_cell.angle_alpha   90.00
_cell.angle_beta   90.00
_cell.angle_gamma   90.00
#
_symmetry.space_group_name_H-M   'P 1'
#
loop_
_entity.id
_entity.type
_entity.pdbx_description
1 polymer ?
#
loop_
_entity_poly.entity_id
_entity_poly.type
_entity_poly.pdbx_seq_one_letter_code
_entity_poly.pdbx_strand_id
1 'polypeptide(L)'
;MFDNVKELLEEYKKLWAYGYAEALMAWDIETYMPEADASTRGEVFSAFNELEKQVYLKISEKLDKIDEEKLSDEEKGVVRVLRRSIKYYTKVPIEVIKEFTKTTNESVVIWRNAKAKSDFNLFSPYLEKIVDLSRKIADYLGYEKQPYDALLDLYEEGFTTEDGDRIFNTLLLKVSDILKKVQEAQYFPSSHELESVQYETERMKKVNEFIIKLLNMPTDKFRLDVSAHPFTIRISGSDVRITTRYEGKDFKATMFSVIHESGHAIYELLIDPRFEGTPIATGASTGIHESQSRFWENIIGRSIQFIKLVYPTLKENLPFLSKYSEEDIYKYFNTVKPSLIRVDADEVTYNFHIAIRYEIEKRLINEKMKVKEVPSLWNDMMEKYLGITPKNDAEGVLQDIHWSQGSIGYFPTYALGNIVAGMLYLKIPNLYDLVSQGKFDEIKGILKELICKYGATYPPKTLLRRAFGKEYDPEGLLSYLRDKYISLKGIG
;
A
#
# COMPACT_ATOMS: atom_id res chain seq x y z
N MET A 1 -9.37 -27.45 -13.73
CA MET A 1 -8.34 -26.47 -13.33
C MET A 1 -7.84 -26.71 -11.91
N PHE A 2 -8.72 -27.08 -10.99
CA PHE A 2 -8.40 -27.27 -9.57
C PHE A 2 -8.75 -28.69 -9.07
N ASP A 3 -8.56 -29.70 -9.91
CA ASP A 3 -9.05 -31.06 -9.64
C ASP A 3 -8.30 -31.72 -8.48
N ASN A 4 -7.00 -31.44 -8.33
CA ASN A 4 -6.18 -32.03 -7.28
C ASN A 4 -6.37 -31.34 -5.89
N VAL A 5 -6.99 -30.18 -5.85
CA VAL A 5 -7.28 -29.41 -4.62
C VAL A 5 -8.78 -29.18 -4.39
N LYS A 6 -9.64 -29.93 -5.09
CA LYS A 6 -11.10 -29.76 -5.05
C LYS A 6 -11.65 -29.84 -3.63
N GLU A 7 -11.24 -30.83 -2.85
CA GLU A 7 -11.70 -30.99 -1.46
C GLU A 7 -11.27 -29.85 -0.53
N LEU A 8 -10.09 -29.23 -0.78
CA LEU A 8 -9.67 -28.03 -0.08
C LEU A 8 -10.58 -26.84 -0.43
N LEU A 9 -10.89 -26.68 -1.71
CA LEU A 9 -11.73 -25.57 -2.17
C LEU A 9 -13.18 -25.71 -1.72
N GLU A 10 -13.70 -26.92 -1.57
CA GLU A 10 -15.03 -27.15 -0.99
C GLU A 10 -15.10 -26.62 0.46
N GLU A 11 -14.07 -26.85 1.28
CA GLU A 11 -14.01 -26.25 2.62
C GLU A 11 -13.74 -24.74 2.57
N TYR A 12 -12.82 -24.28 1.70
CA TYR A 12 -12.48 -22.87 1.55
C TYR A 12 -13.68 -22.01 1.13
N LYS A 13 -14.67 -22.60 0.43
CA LYS A 13 -15.89 -21.89 0.02
C LYS A 13 -16.63 -21.24 1.18
N LYS A 14 -16.52 -21.81 2.39
CA LYS A 14 -17.06 -21.20 3.61
C LYS A 14 -16.30 -19.93 3.99
N LEU A 15 -14.95 -19.99 3.98
CA LEU A 15 -14.11 -18.83 4.24
C LEU A 15 -14.35 -17.72 3.21
N TRP A 16 -14.46 -18.08 1.94
CA TRP A 16 -14.81 -17.14 0.88
C TRP A 16 -16.16 -16.46 1.14
N ALA A 17 -17.19 -17.20 1.56
CA ALA A 17 -18.50 -16.64 1.87
C ALA A 17 -18.47 -15.73 3.11
N TYR A 18 -17.72 -16.12 4.15
CA TYR A 18 -17.51 -15.28 5.33
C TYR A 18 -16.77 -14.01 4.97
N GLY A 19 -15.65 -14.09 4.25
CA GLY A 19 -14.87 -12.96 3.79
C GLY A 19 -15.68 -11.99 2.91
N TYR A 20 -16.60 -12.50 2.07
CA TYR A 20 -17.53 -11.68 1.32
C TYR A 20 -18.44 -10.84 2.24
N ALA A 21 -19.03 -11.48 3.26
CA ALA A 21 -19.88 -10.79 4.22
C ALA A 21 -19.10 -9.78 5.08
N GLU A 22 -17.90 -10.15 5.52
CA GLU A 22 -17.02 -9.29 6.29
C GLU A 22 -16.54 -8.07 5.51
N ALA A 23 -16.21 -8.24 4.22
CA ALA A 23 -15.85 -7.12 3.35
C ALA A 23 -16.98 -6.12 3.18
N LEU A 24 -18.24 -6.59 3.01
CA LEU A 24 -19.42 -5.72 2.98
C LEU A 24 -19.60 -4.98 4.32
N MET A 25 -19.48 -5.68 5.43
CA MET A 25 -19.60 -5.08 6.76
C MET A 25 -18.49 -4.07 7.04
N ALA A 26 -17.25 -4.36 6.63
CA ALA A 26 -16.12 -3.44 6.76
C ALA A 26 -16.33 -2.17 5.91
N TRP A 27 -16.79 -2.32 4.67
CA TRP A 27 -17.14 -1.18 3.83
C TRP A 27 -18.26 -0.32 4.46
N ASP A 28 -19.29 -0.95 5.02
CA ASP A 28 -20.41 -0.27 5.65
C ASP A 28 -20.00 0.51 6.91
N ILE A 29 -19.08 -0.03 7.72
CA ILE A 29 -18.51 0.67 8.88
C ILE A 29 -17.89 2.02 8.49
N GLU A 30 -17.16 2.04 7.39
CA GLU A 30 -16.43 3.23 6.95
C GLU A 30 -17.32 4.23 6.18
N THR A 31 -18.55 3.84 5.81
CA THR A 31 -19.40 4.64 4.91
C THR A 31 -20.76 5.01 5.48
N TYR A 32 -21.62 4.05 5.77
CA TYR A 32 -23.04 4.29 6.05
C TYR A 32 -23.54 3.78 7.40
N MET A 33 -22.74 2.95 8.09
CA MET A 33 -23.18 2.37 9.38
C MET A 33 -23.44 3.45 10.42
N PRO A 34 -24.62 3.45 11.09
CA PRO A 34 -24.84 4.30 12.25
C PRO A 34 -23.85 4.00 13.38
N GLU A 35 -23.28 5.04 13.99
CA GLU A 35 -22.25 4.89 15.06
C GLU A 35 -22.72 4.02 16.23
N ALA A 36 -24.01 4.04 16.54
CA ALA A 36 -24.61 3.25 17.63
C ALA A 36 -24.49 1.72 17.39
N ASP A 37 -24.31 1.27 16.14
CA ASP A 37 -24.19 -0.17 15.81
C ASP A 37 -22.75 -0.72 15.95
N ALA A 38 -21.77 0.11 16.30
CA ALA A 38 -20.37 -0.29 16.35
C ALA A 38 -20.11 -1.49 17.29
N SER A 39 -20.77 -1.55 18.44
CA SER A 39 -20.65 -2.66 19.39
C SER A 39 -21.22 -3.95 18.83
N THR A 40 -22.44 -3.91 18.27
CA THR A 40 -23.11 -5.06 17.65
C THR A 40 -22.29 -5.60 16.48
N ARG A 41 -21.77 -4.71 15.64
CA ARG A 41 -20.92 -5.05 14.50
C ARG A 41 -19.65 -5.76 14.97
N GLY A 42 -19.05 -5.30 16.07
CA GLY A 42 -17.88 -5.96 16.68
C GLY A 42 -18.18 -7.39 17.16
N GLU A 43 -19.36 -7.61 17.76
CA GLU A 43 -19.81 -8.96 18.17
C GLU A 43 -19.99 -9.90 16.96
N VAL A 44 -20.55 -9.37 15.86
CA VAL A 44 -20.72 -10.13 14.62
C VAL A 44 -19.37 -10.56 14.04
N PHE A 45 -18.39 -9.64 13.94
CA PHE A 45 -17.02 -9.99 13.51
C PHE A 45 -16.37 -11.05 14.40
N SER A 46 -16.56 -10.94 15.72
CA SER A 46 -16.03 -11.94 16.66
C SER A 46 -16.60 -13.32 16.40
N ALA A 47 -17.91 -13.43 16.11
CA ALA A 47 -18.56 -14.68 15.77
C ALA A 47 -18.03 -15.26 14.44
N PHE A 48 -17.81 -14.42 13.41
CA PHE A 48 -17.19 -14.86 12.15
C PHE A 48 -15.78 -15.40 12.37
N ASN A 49 -14.95 -14.72 13.15
CA ASN A 49 -13.59 -15.18 13.45
C ASN A 49 -13.57 -16.59 14.08
N GLU A 50 -14.54 -16.92 14.94
CA GLU A 50 -14.64 -18.27 15.52
C GLU A 50 -15.04 -19.32 14.46
N LEU A 51 -15.95 -18.98 13.56
CA LEU A 51 -16.34 -19.87 12.45
C LEU A 51 -15.18 -20.09 11.49
N GLU A 52 -14.45 -19.05 11.13
CA GLU A 52 -13.27 -19.14 10.26
C GLU A 52 -12.20 -20.06 10.84
N LYS A 53 -11.91 -19.90 12.13
CA LYS A 53 -10.94 -20.77 12.84
C LYS A 53 -11.30 -22.24 12.70
N GLN A 54 -12.57 -22.61 12.84
CA GLN A 54 -13.02 -24.01 12.70
C GLN A 54 -12.79 -24.51 11.27
N VAL A 55 -12.99 -23.65 10.25
CA VAL A 55 -12.76 -24.04 8.86
C VAL A 55 -11.25 -24.17 8.58
N TYR A 56 -10.42 -23.25 9.09
CA TYR A 56 -8.95 -23.35 8.95
C TYR A 56 -8.40 -24.63 9.54
N LEU A 57 -8.90 -25.09 10.69
CA LEU A 57 -8.48 -26.36 11.28
C LEU A 57 -8.80 -27.55 10.35
N LYS A 58 -9.99 -27.60 9.74
CA LYS A 58 -10.35 -28.64 8.77
C LYS A 58 -9.50 -28.60 7.50
N ILE A 59 -9.19 -27.40 7.01
CA ILE A 59 -8.30 -27.21 5.86
C ILE A 59 -6.89 -27.71 6.20
N SER A 60 -6.38 -27.43 7.40
CA SER A 60 -5.06 -27.88 7.85
C SER A 60 -4.92 -29.41 7.76
N GLU A 61 -5.92 -30.17 8.24
CA GLU A 61 -5.92 -31.63 8.17
C GLU A 61 -5.91 -32.19 6.74
N LYS A 62 -6.51 -31.45 5.79
CA LYS A 62 -6.52 -31.82 4.37
C LYS A 62 -5.22 -31.42 3.65
N LEU A 63 -4.61 -30.30 4.02
CA LEU A 63 -3.35 -29.84 3.43
C LEU A 63 -2.20 -30.84 3.63
N ASP A 64 -2.17 -31.54 4.76
CA ASP A 64 -1.13 -32.55 5.07
C ASP A 64 -1.21 -33.78 4.15
N LYS A 65 -2.32 -33.97 3.45
CA LYS A 65 -2.58 -35.13 2.55
C LYS A 65 -2.35 -34.82 1.08
N ILE A 66 -2.02 -33.59 0.73
CA ILE A 66 -1.87 -33.14 -0.67
C ILE A 66 -0.53 -33.66 -1.25
N ASP A 67 -0.62 -34.30 -2.41
CA ASP A 67 0.54 -34.67 -3.23
C ASP A 67 0.94 -33.48 -4.13
N GLU A 68 1.93 -32.71 -3.68
CA GLU A 68 2.34 -31.47 -4.37
C GLU A 68 3.03 -31.69 -5.73
N GLU A 69 3.54 -32.91 -6.00
CA GLU A 69 4.20 -33.23 -7.28
C GLU A 69 3.22 -33.20 -8.47
N LYS A 70 1.93 -33.42 -8.21
CA LYS A 70 0.87 -33.47 -9.22
C LYS A 70 0.16 -32.12 -9.47
N LEU A 71 0.52 -31.08 -8.70
CA LEU A 71 -0.18 -29.80 -8.73
C LEU A 71 0.24 -28.93 -9.92
N SER A 72 -0.73 -28.29 -10.56
CA SER A 72 -0.49 -27.17 -11.47
C SER A 72 0.06 -25.94 -10.70
N ASP A 73 0.52 -24.93 -11.41
CA ASP A 73 1.01 -23.69 -10.77
C ASP A 73 -0.08 -23.00 -9.94
N GLU A 74 -1.32 -22.98 -10.46
CA GLU A 74 -2.47 -22.41 -9.73
C GLU A 74 -2.82 -23.22 -8.48
N GLU A 75 -2.80 -24.54 -8.57
CA GLU A 75 -3.05 -25.42 -7.44
C GLU A 75 -1.95 -25.31 -6.38
N LYS A 76 -0.68 -25.19 -6.77
CA LYS A 76 0.43 -24.85 -5.87
C LYS A 76 0.22 -23.50 -5.19
N GLY A 77 -0.28 -22.52 -5.92
CA GLY A 77 -0.67 -21.22 -5.38
C GLY A 77 -1.74 -21.34 -4.30
N VAL A 78 -2.80 -22.11 -4.55
CA VAL A 78 -3.87 -22.38 -3.59
C VAL A 78 -3.32 -23.00 -2.31
N VAL A 79 -2.53 -24.05 -2.42
CA VAL A 79 -1.93 -24.75 -1.26
C VAL A 79 -1.01 -23.82 -0.48
N ARG A 80 -0.14 -23.08 -1.19
CA ARG A 80 0.79 -22.12 -0.58
C ARG A 80 0.07 -21.03 0.21
N VAL A 81 -0.93 -20.39 -0.39
CA VAL A 81 -1.68 -19.30 0.28
C VAL A 81 -2.41 -19.84 1.51
N LEU A 82 -3.05 -21.00 1.43
CA LEU A 82 -3.71 -21.63 2.58
C LEU A 82 -2.72 -21.97 3.69
N ARG A 83 -1.57 -22.56 3.38
CA ARG A 83 -0.52 -22.85 4.37
C ARG A 83 -0.02 -21.59 5.07
N ARG A 84 0.17 -20.49 4.32
CA ARG A 84 0.56 -19.20 4.89
C ARG A 84 -0.50 -18.67 5.85
N SER A 85 -1.77 -18.68 5.45
CA SER A 85 -2.88 -18.21 6.28
C SER A 85 -2.99 -18.98 7.59
N ILE A 86 -2.73 -20.29 7.55
CA ILE A 86 -2.83 -21.15 8.73
C ILE A 86 -1.58 -21.08 9.61
N LYS A 87 -0.39 -20.81 9.01
CA LYS A 87 0.91 -20.84 9.70
C LYS A 87 0.91 -20.00 10.99
N TYR A 88 0.34 -18.83 10.96
CA TYR A 88 0.28 -17.95 12.13
C TYR A 88 -0.47 -18.60 13.29
N TYR A 89 -1.61 -19.20 13.03
CA TYR A 89 -2.45 -19.84 14.04
C TYR A 89 -1.93 -21.21 14.54
N THR A 90 -1.16 -21.92 13.71
CA THR A 90 -0.61 -23.24 14.07
C THR A 90 0.77 -23.15 14.71
N LYS A 91 1.55 -22.13 14.42
CA LYS A 91 2.91 -21.96 14.95
C LYS A 91 2.98 -21.09 16.19
N VAL A 92 2.16 -20.04 16.27
CA VAL A 92 2.18 -19.11 17.40
C VAL A 92 1.22 -19.59 18.49
N PRO A 93 1.68 -19.75 19.75
CA PRO A 93 0.81 -20.14 20.85
C PRO A 93 -0.36 -19.17 21.03
N ILE A 94 -1.55 -19.71 21.30
CA ILE A 94 -2.77 -18.91 21.45
C ILE A 94 -2.66 -17.82 22.52
N GLU A 95 -1.91 -18.08 23.58
CA GLU A 95 -1.70 -17.12 24.67
C GLU A 95 -0.87 -15.90 24.21
N VAL A 96 0.11 -16.14 23.31
CA VAL A 96 0.90 -15.05 22.71
C VAL A 96 0.03 -14.22 21.77
N ILE A 97 -0.83 -14.86 20.97
CA ILE A 97 -1.77 -14.17 20.08
C ILE A 97 -2.74 -13.30 20.89
N LYS A 98 -3.33 -13.86 21.95
CA LYS A 98 -4.25 -13.12 22.83
C LYS A 98 -3.57 -11.92 23.51
N GLU A 99 -2.36 -12.13 24.02
CA GLU A 99 -1.60 -11.05 24.66
C GLU A 99 -1.22 -9.96 23.66
N PHE A 100 -0.80 -10.32 22.45
CA PHE A 100 -0.49 -9.39 21.37
C PHE A 100 -1.72 -8.55 20.98
N THR A 101 -2.86 -9.22 20.74
CA THR A 101 -4.12 -8.55 20.39
C THR A 101 -4.57 -7.60 21.48
N LYS A 102 -4.54 -8.03 22.74
CA LYS A 102 -4.89 -7.18 23.88
C LYS A 102 -3.97 -5.96 23.95
N THR A 103 -2.66 -6.17 23.86
CA THR A 103 -1.66 -5.10 23.96
C THR A 103 -1.82 -4.09 22.83
N THR A 104 -2.02 -4.52 21.60
CA THR A 104 -2.18 -3.62 20.44
C THR A 104 -3.49 -2.83 20.52
N ASN A 105 -4.60 -3.44 20.94
CA ASN A 105 -5.87 -2.70 21.13
C ASN A 105 -5.74 -1.59 22.19
N GLU A 106 -5.12 -1.87 23.32
CA GLU A 106 -4.84 -0.85 24.35
C GLU A 106 -3.86 0.21 23.83
N SER A 107 -2.84 -0.21 23.15
CA SER A 107 -1.77 0.63 22.61
C SER A 107 -2.25 1.70 21.65
N VAL A 108 -3.24 1.40 20.79
CA VAL A 108 -3.81 2.38 19.85
C VAL A 108 -4.43 3.56 20.60
N VAL A 109 -5.14 3.31 21.70
CA VAL A 109 -5.76 4.37 22.52
C VAL A 109 -4.68 5.21 23.20
N ILE A 110 -3.66 4.56 23.75
CA ILE A 110 -2.53 5.24 24.41
C ILE A 110 -1.72 6.06 23.38
N TRP A 111 -1.47 5.51 22.21
CA TRP A 111 -0.78 6.21 21.12
C TRP A 111 -1.51 7.50 20.71
N ARG A 112 -2.84 7.46 20.55
CA ARG A 112 -3.64 8.66 20.24
C ARG A 112 -3.45 9.74 21.29
N ASN A 113 -3.47 9.36 22.56
CA ASN A 113 -3.27 10.27 23.69
C ASN A 113 -1.82 10.82 23.72
N ALA A 114 -0.82 9.95 23.55
CA ALA A 114 0.58 10.33 23.47
C ALA A 114 0.84 11.31 22.31
N LYS A 115 0.29 11.04 21.12
CA LYS A 115 0.37 11.94 19.97
C LYS A 115 -0.29 13.29 20.23
N ALA A 116 -1.49 13.32 20.82
CA ALA A 116 -2.18 14.55 21.17
C ALA A 116 -1.39 15.41 22.18
N LYS A 117 -0.68 14.78 23.11
CA LYS A 117 0.19 15.44 24.10
C LYS A 117 1.62 15.65 23.62
N SER A 118 1.97 15.08 22.47
CA SER A 118 3.35 15.05 21.96
C SER A 118 4.36 14.49 22.97
N ASP A 119 4.02 13.37 23.60
CA ASP A 119 4.84 12.73 24.64
C ASP A 119 5.01 11.22 24.34
N PHE A 120 6.17 10.88 23.80
CA PHE A 120 6.53 9.49 23.49
C PHE A 120 6.62 8.60 24.71
N ASN A 121 6.94 9.16 25.90
CA ASN A 121 7.08 8.37 27.13
C ASN A 121 5.77 7.70 27.54
N LEU A 122 4.63 8.25 27.17
CA LEU A 122 3.32 7.62 27.41
C LEU A 122 3.13 6.36 26.57
N PHE A 123 3.68 6.34 25.36
CA PHE A 123 3.55 5.23 24.41
C PHE A 123 4.67 4.20 24.54
N SER A 124 5.86 4.61 24.92
CA SER A 124 7.08 3.77 24.91
C SER A 124 6.95 2.45 25.67
N PRO A 125 6.25 2.32 26.83
CA PRO A 125 6.08 1.04 27.50
C PRO A 125 5.25 0.04 26.69
N TYR A 126 4.25 0.53 25.95
CA TYR A 126 3.43 -0.30 25.07
C TYR A 126 4.22 -0.73 23.84
N LEU A 127 5.00 0.17 23.24
CA LEU A 127 5.87 -0.18 22.12
C LEU A 127 6.92 -1.21 22.51
N GLU A 128 7.50 -1.10 23.72
CA GLU A 128 8.46 -2.07 24.25
C GLU A 128 7.83 -3.46 24.35
N LYS A 129 6.60 -3.55 24.90
CA LYS A 129 5.85 -4.80 24.97
C LYS A 129 5.50 -5.35 23.58
N ILE A 130 5.08 -4.50 22.64
CA ILE A 130 4.77 -4.89 21.25
C ILE A 130 6.03 -5.45 20.57
N VAL A 131 7.18 -4.78 20.72
CA VAL A 131 8.45 -5.25 20.17
C VAL A 131 8.87 -6.62 20.74
N ASP A 132 8.73 -6.80 22.05
CA ASP A 132 9.04 -8.09 22.69
C ASP A 132 8.11 -9.21 22.22
N LEU A 133 6.81 -8.94 22.11
CA LEU A 133 5.84 -9.91 21.58
C LEU A 133 6.10 -10.19 20.10
N SER A 134 6.46 -9.19 19.31
CA SER A 134 6.80 -9.36 17.89
C SER A 134 8.04 -10.24 17.70
N ARG A 135 9.06 -10.11 18.56
CA ARG A 135 10.22 -11.03 18.55
C ARG A 135 9.82 -12.45 18.88
N LYS A 136 8.96 -12.67 19.90
CA LYS A 136 8.43 -14.00 20.23
C LYS A 136 7.65 -14.60 19.07
N ILE A 137 6.80 -13.80 18.41
CA ILE A 137 6.05 -14.24 17.23
C ILE A 137 7.01 -14.63 16.10
N ALA A 138 8.05 -13.82 15.85
CA ALA A 138 9.08 -14.14 14.86
C ALA A 138 9.78 -15.47 15.15
N ASP A 139 10.13 -15.73 16.40
CA ASP A 139 10.76 -16.99 16.83
C ASP A 139 9.83 -18.21 16.61
N TYR A 140 8.53 -18.08 16.88
CA TYR A 140 7.56 -19.14 16.62
C TYR A 140 7.31 -19.37 15.13
N LEU A 141 7.26 -18.30 14.33
CA LEU A 141 7.10 -18.41 12.88
C LEU A 141 8.33 -19.03 12.21
N GLY A 142 9.50 -18.81 12.81
CA GLY A 142 10.78 -19.26 12.28
C GLY A 142 11.34 -18.35 11.18
N TYR A 143 12.64 -18.28 11.10
CA TYR A 143 13.42 -17.49 10.12
C TYR A 143 14.75 -18.19 9.85
N GLU A 144 15.35 -17.90 8.70
CA GLU A 144 16.66 -18.50 8.34
C GLU A 144 17.84 -17.69 8.92
N LYS A 145 17.81 -16.37 8.80
CA LYS A 145 18.93 -15.51 9.18
C LYS A 145 18.60 -14.61 10.36
N GLN A 146 17.52 -13.85 10.31
CA GLN A 146 17.23 -12.79 11.29
C GLN A 146 15.75 -12.77 11.68
N PRO A 147 15.42 -12.47 12.96
CA PRO A 147 14.03 -12.42 13.43
C PRO A 147 13.14 -11.47 12.59
N TYR A 148 13.67 -10.35 12.16
CA TYR A 148 12.92 -9.37 11.37
C TYR A 148 12.44 -9.94 10.03
N ASP A 149 13.15 -10.92 9.45
CA ASP A 149 12.73 -11.60 8.22
C ASP A 149 11.34 -12.25 8.36
N ALA A 150 11.05 -12.86 9.52
CA ALA A 150 9.74 -13.47 9.77
C ALA A 150 8.61 -12.43 9.82
N LEU A 151 8.87 -11.22 10.30
CA LEU A 151 7.89 -10.14 10.36
C LEU A 151 7.69 -9.48 8.99
N LEU A 152 8.76 -9.29 8.22
CA LEU A 152 8.69 -8.83 6.84
C LEU A 152 7.88 -9.79 5.96
N ASP A 153 8.10 -11.10 6.12
CA ASP A 153 7.39 -12.15 5.37
C ASP A 153 5.87 -12.13 5.60
N LEU A 154 5.39 -11.65 6.75
CA LEU A 154 3.95 -11.52 7.00
C LEU A 154 3.24 -10.60 6.00
N TYR A 155 3.93 -9.56 5.53
CA TYR A 155 3.37 -8.55 4.64
C TYR A 155 3.85 -8.67 3.20
N GLU A 156 5.08 -9.16 3.01
CA GLU A 156 5.71 -9.35 1.70
C GLU A 156 6.43 -10.68 1.67
N GLU A 157 5.76 -11.70 1.14
CA GLU A 157 6.25 -13.09 1.15
C GLU A 157 7.64 -13.21 0.55
N GLY A 158 8.56 -13.79 1.33
CA GLY A 158 9.95 -14.03 0.94
C GLY A 158 10.85 -12.81 0.94
N PHE A 159 10.36 -11.64 1.36
CA PHE A 159 11.18 -10.45 1.52
C PHE A 159 11.99 -10.54 2.82
N THR A 160 13.28 -10.23 2.74
CA THR A 160 14.23 -10.37 3.85
C THR A 160 14.90 -9.06 4.24
N THR A 161 15.53 -9.03 5.41
CA THR A 161 16.39 -7.92 5.85
C THR A 161 17.53 -7.67 4.86
N GLU A 162 18.10 -8.72 4.27
CA GLU A 162 19.16 -8.60 3.25
C GLU A 162 18.65 -7.88 1.98
N ASP A 163 17.44 -8.20 1.54
CA ASP A 163 16.78 -7.48 0.44
C ASP A 163 16.56 -6.01 0.80
N GLY A 164 16.05 -5.76 1.99
CA GLY A 164 15.80 -4.41 2.50
C GLY A 164 17.07 -3.58 2.57
N ASP A 165 18.14 -4.11 3.14
CA ASP A 165 19.43 -3.43 3.24
C ASP A 165 19.99 -3.07 1.86
N ARG A 166 19.96 -3.99 0.91
CA ARG A 166 20.39 -3.74 -0.47
C ARG A 166 19.56 -2.64 -1.14
N ILE A 167 18.25 -2.70 -0.99
CA ILE A 167 17.33 -1.75 -1.62
C ILE A 167 17.44 -0.37 -0.99
N PHE A 168 17.33 -0.25 0.33
CA PHE A 168 17.32 1.04 1.00
C PHE A 168 18.67 1.74 0.96
N ASN A 169 19.80 1.02 1.06
CA ASN A 169 21.11 1.61 0.85
C ASN A 169 21.27 2.21 -0.56
N THR A 170 20.77 1.52 -1.58
CA THR A 170 20.79 2.02 -2.96
C THR A 170 19.89 3.25 -3.13
N LEU A 171 18.66 3.19 -2.59
CA LEU A 171 17.70 4.30 -2.68
C LEU A 171 18.21 5.54 -1.93
N LEU A 172 18.65 5.40 -0.69
CA LEU A 172 19.13 6.52 0.12
C LEU A 172 20.26 7.29 -0.58
N LEU A 173 21.22 6.57 -1.16
CA LEU A 173 22.34 7.18 -1.84
C LEU A 173 21.91 7.91 -3.12
N LYS A 174 21.20 7.21 -4.00
CA LYS A 174 20.89 7.72 -5.35
C LYS A 174 19.74 8.74 -5.34
N VAL A 175 18.74 8.59 -4.46
CA VAL A 175 17.65 9.56 -4.34
C VAL A 175 18.15 10.85 -3.67
N SER A 176 19.14 10.80 -2.77
CA SER A 176 19.77 12.01 -2.23
C SER A 176 20.42 12.86 -3.34
N ASP A 177 21.11 12.22 -4.29
CA ASP A 177 21.68 12.93 -5.46
C ASP A 177 20.58 13.54 -6.34
N ILE A 178 19.50 12.78 -6.58
CA ILE A 178 18.34 13.28 -7.35
C ILE A 178 17.72 14.49 -6.65
N LEU A 179 17.43 14.40 -5.34
CA LEU A 179 16.82 15.49 -4.57
C LEU A 179 17.66 16.76 -4.64
N LYS A 180 18.98 16.64 -4.46
CA LYS A 180 19.91 17.77 -4.58
C LYS A 180 19.82 18.45 -5.96
N LYS A 181 19.87 17.66 -7.04
CA LYS A 181 19.77 18.19 -8.42
C LYS A 181 18.42 18.84 -8.70
N VAL A 182 17.34 18.30 -8.18
CA VAL A 182 15.99 18.88 -8.31
C VAL A 182 15.92 20.22 -7.59
N GLN A 183 16.48 20.33 -6.39
CA GLN A 183 16.53 21.57 -5.63
C GLN A 183 17.42 22.64 -6.30
N GLU A 184 18.56 22.23 -6.87
CA GLU A 184 19.45 23.13 -7.62
C GLU A 184 18.79 23.65 -8.92
N ALA A 185 18.06 22.80 -9.63
CA ALA A 185 17.40 23.16 -10.88
C ALA A 185 16.21 24.11 -10.71
N GLN A 186 15.53 24.08 -9.55
CA GLN A 186 14.37 24.93 -9.19
C GLN A 186 13.22 24.89 -10.20
N TYR A 187 13.13 23.89 -11.05
CA TYR A 187 12.02 23.73 -12.00
C TYR A 187 10.73 23.35 -11.29
N PHE A 188 10.80 22.40 -10.35
CA PHE A 188 9.69 22.01 -9.50
C PHE A 188 9.73 22.84 -8.20
N PRO A 189 8.63 23.55 -7.86
CA PRO A 189 8.59 24.38 -6.67
C PRO A 189 8.51 23.51 -5.39
N SER A 190 8.93 24.10 -4.27
CA SER A 190 8.75 23.49 -2.95
C SER A 190 7.37 23.73 -2.33
N SER A 191 6.59 24.66 -2.89
CA SER A 191 5.21 24.99 -2.50
C SER A 191 4.51 25.67 -3.65
N HIS A 192 3.18 25.64 -3.64
CA HIS A 192 2.37 26.31 -4.66
C HIS A 192 1.12 26.92 -4.02
N GLU A 193 0.69 28.09 -4.52
CA GLU A 193 -0.50 28.78 -3.96
C GLU A 193 -1.79 27.96 -4.05
N LEU A 194 -1.90 27.05 -5.00
CA LEU A 194 -3.04 26.13 -5.15
C LEU A 194 -3.25 25.16 -3.99
N GLU A 195 -2.24 24.94 -3.15
CA GLU A 195 -2.35 24.07 -1.95
C GLU A 195 -3.38 24.61 -0.94
N SER A 196 -3.59 25.92 -0.90
CA SER A 196 -4.53 26.58 0.02
C SER A 196 -5.86 26.99 -0.64
N VAL A 197 -6.01 26.80 -1.95
CA VAL A 197 -7.22 27.22 -2.66
C VAL A 197 -8.37 26.29 -2.34
N GLN A 198 -9.51 26.87 -1.99
CA GLN A 198 -10.74 26.15 -1.68
C GLN A 198 -11.50 25.79 -2.97
N TYR A 199 -12.19 24.67 -2.94
CA TYR A 199 -13.06 24.20 -4.00
C TYR A 199 -14.45 23.82 -3.47
N GLU A 200 -15.46 23.89 -4.34
CA GLU A 200 -16.80 23.39 -4.06
C GLU A 200 -16.84 21.86 -4.25
N THR A 201 -17.31 21.13 -3.24
CA THR A 201 -17.37 19.66 -3.26
C THR A 201 -18.07 19.11 -4.50
N GLU A 202 -19.23 19.67 -4.87
CA GLU A 202 -20.01 19.17 -6.03
C GLU A 202 -19.26 19.37 -7.37
N ARG A 203 -18.43 20.39 -7.49
CA ARG A 203 -17.59 20.60 -8.66
C ARG A 203 -16.44 19.57 -8.70
N MET A 204 -15.84 19.29 -7.54
CA MET A 204 -14.77 18.29 -7.45
C MET A 204 -15.28 16.85 -7.68
N LYS A 205 -16.52 16.54 -7.29
CA LYS A 205 -17.18 15.29 -7.64
C LYS A 205 -17.25 15.08 -9.15
N LYS A 206 -17.61 16.10 -9.92
CA LYS A 206 -17.64 16.03 -11.40
C LYS A 206 -16.26 15.76 -12.00
N VAL A 207 -15.19 16.35 -11.43
CA VAL A 207 -13.81 16.04 -11.82
C VAL A 207 -13.49 14.57 -11.59
N ASN A 208 -13.81 14.05 -10.41
CA ASN A 208 -13.55 12.65 -10.07
C ASN A 208 -14.38 11.66 -10.91
N GLU A 209 -15.65 11.97 -11.20
CA GLU A 209 -16.50 11.20 -12.12
C GLU A 209 -15.91 11.17 -13.54
N PHE A 210 -15.39 12.31 -14.00
CA PHE A 210 -14.70 12.37 -15.29
C PHE A 210 -13.45 11.48 -15.30
N ILE A 211 -12.62 11.50 -14.23
CA ILE A 211 -11.42 10.68 -14.11
C ILE A 211 -11.78 9.19 -14.13
N ILE A 212 -12.80 8.76 -13.38
CA ILE A 212 -13.29 7.38 -13.37
C ILE A 212 -13.73 6.95 -14.77
N LYS A 213 -14.44 7.82 -15.49
CA LYS A 213 -14.86 7.58 -16.88
C LYS A 213 -13.66 7.55 -17.82
N LEU A 214 -12.70 8.46 -17.67
CA LEU A 214 -11.46 8.51 -18.45
C LEU A 214 -10.64 7.23 -18.29
N LEU A 215 -10.53 6.74 -17.05
CA LEU A 215 -9.90 5.47 -16.75
C LEU A 215 -10.71 4.24 -17.19
N ASN A 216 -11.89 4.46 -17.80
CA ASN A 216 -12.80 3.42 -18.26
C ASN A 216 -13.07 2.34 -17.18
N MET A 217 -13.45 2.81 -15.95
CA MET A 217 -13.84 1.90 -14.87
C MET A 217 -15.20 1.27 -15.17
N PRO A 218 -15.36 -0.06 -14.97
CA PRO A 218 -16.60 -0.76 -15.34
C PRO A 218 -17.76 -0.36 -14.41
N THR A 219 -18.82 0.21 -14.95
CA THR A 219 -19.98 0.74 -14.19
C THR A 219 -20.83 -0.32 -13.49
N ASP A 220 -20.72 -1.57 -13.93
CA ASP A 220 -21.45 -2.74 -13.39
C ASP A 220 -20.69 -3.49 -12.29
N LYS A 221 -19.40 -3.16 -12.06
CA LYS A 221 -18.51 -3.87 -11.10
C LYS A 221 -17.76 -2.94 -10.15
N PHE A 222 -17.90 -1.65 -10.32
CA PHE A 222 -17.14 -0.64 -9.61
C PHE A 222 -18.04 0.47 -9.10
N ARG A 223 -17.72 1.01 -7.92
CA ARG A 223 -18.35 2.23 -7.41
C ARG A 223 -17.39 3.07 -6.58
N LEU A 224 -17.66 4.38 -6.54
CA LEU A 224 -16.99 5.37 -5.69
C LEU A 224 -17.97 5.92 -4.66
N ASP A 225 -17.58 5.89 -3.39
CA ASP A 225 -18.30 6.48 -2.28
C ASP A 225 -17.39 7.46 -1.49
N VAL A 226 -17.91 8.02 -0.40
CA VAL A 226 -17.18 8.94 0.47
C VAL A 226 -16.95 8.29 1.83
N SER A 227 -15.73 8.44 2.37
CA SER A 227 -15.36 7.98 3.72
C SER A 227 -14.40 8.97 4.38
N ALA A 228 -14.15 8.78 5.68
CA ALA A 228 -13.20 9.60 6.43
C ALA A 228 -11.76 9.41 5.92
N HIS A 229 -11.41 8.19 5.53
CA HIS A 229 -10.11 7.83 4.97
C HIS A 229 -10.33 7.07 3.65
N PRO A 230 -9.74 7.51 2.53
CA PRO A 230 -9.82 6.79 1.27
C PRO A 230 -9.30 5.35 1.39
N PHE A 231 -10.00 4.42 0.75
CA PHE A 231 -9.59 3.02 0.69
C PHE A 231 -10.24 2.31 -0.50
N THR A 232 -9.68 1.16 -0.84
CA THR A 232 -10.23 0.21 -1.82
C THR A 232 -10.59 -1.09 -1.12
N ILE A 233 -11.73 -1.65 -1.44
CA ILE A 233 -12.16 -2.94 -0.96
C ILE A 233 -12.71 -3.80 -2.10
N ARG A 234 -12.29 -5.07 -2.13
CA ARG A 234 -12.84 -6.09 -3.00
C ARG A 234 -13.87 -6.91 -2.22
N ILE A 235 -15.13 -6.82 -2.63
CA ILE A 235 -16.17 -7.72 -2.12
C ILE A 235 -16.10 -9.04 -2.90
N SER A 236 -15.99 -8.94 -4.22
CA SER A 236 -15.76 -10.05 -5.15
C SER A 236 -15.09 -9.53 -6.43
N GLY A 237 -14.75 -10.39 -7.37
CA GLY A 237 -14.26 -9.98 -8.70
C GLY A 237 -15.29 -9.22 -9.55
N SER A 238 -16.55 -9.16 -9.09
CA SER A 238 -17.64 -8.41 -9.72
C SER A 238 -18.18 -7.25 -8.85
N ASP A 239 -17.53 -6.96 -7.71
CA ASP A 239 -17.87 -5.84 -6.83
C ASP A 239 -16.60 -5.33 -6.15
N VAL A 240 -16.00 -4.30 -6.75
CA VAL A 240 -14.82 -3.60 -6.22
C VAL A 240 -15.19 -2.16 -5.96
N ARG A 241 -14.95 -1.67 -4.76
CA ARG A 241 -15.35 -0.34 -4.31
C ARG A 241 -14.17 0.47 -3.86
N ILE A 242 -14.22 1.77 -4.18
CA ILE A 242 -13.27 2.74 -3.65
C ILE A 242 -14.00 3.85 -2.92
N THR A 243 -13.29 4.53 -2.06
CA THR A 243 -13.79 5.74 -1.40
C THR A 243 -12.79 6.89 -1.56
N THR A 244 -13.31 8.11 -1.42
CA THR A 244 -12.49 9.32 -1.34
C THR A 244 -13.03 10.24 -0.25
N ARG A 245 -12.29 11.32 0.00
CA ARG A 245 -12.64 12.37 0.96
C ARG A 245 -12.58 13.73 0.30
N TYR A 246 -13.54 14.61 0.62
CA TYR A 246 -13.60 15.98 0.14
C TYR A 246 -13.36 16.95 1.30
N GLU A 247 -12.17 17.54 1.35
CA GLU A 247 -11.80 18.50 2.42
C GLU A 247 -12.10 19.97 2.05
N GLY A 248 -12.53 20.22 0.82
CA GLY A 248 -12.84 21.55 0.33
C GLY A 248 -11.62 22.42 -0.01
N LYS A 249 -10.43 21.89 0.12
CA LYS A 249 -9.14 22.55 -0.23
C LYS A 249 -8.17 21.52 -0.81
N ASP A 250 -7.09 22.01 -1.42
CA ASP A 250 -6.06 21.16 -2.05
C ASP A 250 -6.67 20.08 -2.94
N PHE A 251 -7.29 20.50 -4.06
CA PHE A 251 -7.97 19.59 -4.97
C PHE A 251 -7.08 18.47 -5.51
N LYS A 252 -5.76 18.68 -5.52
CA LYS A 252 -4.76 17.67 -5.87
C LYS A 252 -4.89 16.44 -5.00
N ALA A 253 -4.98 16.61 -3.67
CA ALA A 253 -5.07 15.50 -2.73
C ALA A 253 -6.31 14.62 -2.99
N THR A 254 -7.49 15.24 -3.20
CA THR A 254 -8.72 14.52 -3.51
C THR A 254 -8.66 13.79 -4.85
N MET A 255 -8.13 14.45 -5.89
CA MET A 255 -8.00 13.87 -7.22
C MET A 255 -7.05 12.66 -7.24
N PHE A 256 -5.87 12.80 -6.64
CA PHE A 256 -4.90 11.72 -6.60
C PHE A 256 -5.32 10.57 -5.70
N SER A 257 -6.08 10.82 -4.65
CA SER A 257 -6.72 9.76 -3.87
C SER A 257 -7.61 8.86 -4.76
N VAL A 258 -8.45 9.45 -5.60
CA VAL A 258 -9.31 8.67 -6.52
C VAL A 258 -8.47 7.88 -7.53
N ILE A 259 -7.41 8.46 -8.07
CA ILE A 259 -6.54 7.75 -9.03
C ILE A 259 -5.78 6.62 -8.32
N HIS A 260 -5.29 6.85 -7.12
CA HIS A 260 -4.59 5.85 -6.29
C HIS A 260 -5.49 4.64 -6.00
N GLU A 261 -6.68 4.89 -5.45
CA GLU A 261 -7.63 3.84 -5.14
C GLU A 261 -8.15 3.13 -6.40
N SER A 262 -8.30 3.86 -7.52
CA SER A 262 -8.60 3.24 -8.81
C SER A 262 -7.49 2.30 -9.28
N GLY A 263 -6.23 2.59 -8.98
CA GLY A 263 -5.11 1.69 -9.28
C GLY A 263 -5.21 0.35 -8.54
N HIS A 264 -5.57 0.37 -7.26
CA HIS A 264 -5.87 -0.82 -6.49
C HIS A 264 -7.08 -1.58 -7.07
N ALA A 265 -8.15 -0.85 -7.41
CA ALA A 265 -9.36 -1.45 -7.97
C ALA A 265 -9.11 -2.09 -9.34
N ILE A 266 -8.32 -1.46 -10.21
CA ILE A 266 -7.93 -2.03 -11.51
C ILE A 266 -7.20 -3.35 -11.32
N TYR A 267 -6.30 -3.45 -10.34
CA TYR A 267 -5.63 -4.73 -10.04
C TYR A 267 -6.64 -5.82 -9.74
N GLU A 268 -7.53 -5.59 -8.79
CA GLU A 268 -8.55 -6.57 -8.35
C GLU A 268 -9.49 -6.97 -9.49
N LEU A 269 -9.91 -6.02 -10.34
CA LEU A 269 -10.79 -6.27 -11.48
C LEU A 269 -10.11 -7.05 -12.63
N LEU A 270 -8.78 -7.03 -12.70
CA LEU A 270 -8.00 -7.72 -13.74
C LEU A 270 -7.49 -9.11 -13.33
N ILE A 271 -7.70 -9.53 -12.09
CA ILE A 271 -7.44 -10.91 -11.65
C ILE A 271 -8.28 -11.87 -12.48
N ASP A 272 -7.72 -13.02 -12.84
CA ASP A 272 -8.44 -14.02 -13.63
C ASP A 272 -9.76 -14.41 -12.93
N PRO A 273 -10.91 -14.19 -13.56
CA PRO A 273 -12.21 -14.48 -12.94
C PRO A 273 -12.40 -15.96 -12.60
N ARG A 274 -11.62 -16.86 -13.19
CA ARG A 274 -11.65 -18.31 -12.86
C ARG A 274 -11.15 -18.59 -11.44
N PHE A 275 -10.45 -17.64 -10.81
CA PHE A 275 -9.95 -17.76 -9.44
C PHE A 275 -11.02 -17.41 -8.38
N GLU A 276 -12.15 -16.82 -8.79
CA GLU A 276 -13.21 -16.47 -7.83
C GLU A 276 -13.61 -17.67 -6.96
N GLY A 277 -13.70 -17.45 -5.65
CA GLY A 277 -13.95 -18.52 -4.67
C GLY A 277 -12.73 -19.36 -4.32
N THR A 278 -11.52 -18.94 -4.73
CA THR A 278 -10.25 -19.58 -4.35
C THR A 278 -9.37 -18.60 -3.56
N PRO A 279 -8.42 -19.08 -2.76
CA PRO A 279 -7.52 -18.22 -1.98
C PRO A 279 -6.53 -17.40 -2.84
N ILE A 280 -6.38 -17.70 -4.13
CA ILE A 280 -5.52 -16.93 -5.05
C ILE A 280 -6.26 -15.81 -5.78
N ALA A 281 -7.56 -15.63 -5.53
CA ALA A 281 -8.36 -14.54 -6.10
C ALA A 281 -8.12 -13.21 -5.39
N THR A 282 -6.87 -12.83 -5.19
CA THR A 282 -6.42 -11.58 -4.55
C THR A 282 -5.07 -11.17 -5.10
N GLY A 283 -4.59 -9.98 -4.79
CA GLY A 283 -3.25 -9.54 -5.16
C GLY A 283 -2.14 -10.41 -4.54
N ALA A 284 -0.99 -10.49 -5.21
CA ALA A 284 0.12 -11.36 -4.82
C ALA A 284 0.74 -10.98 -3.46
N SER A 285 0.77 -9.69 -3.14
CA SER A 285 1.28 -9.14 -1.87
C SER A 285 0.84 -7.70 -1.69
N THR A 286 1.08 -7.16 -0.50
CA THR A 286 0.86 -5.74 -0.20
C THR A 286 1.73 -4.83 -1.08
N GLY A 287 3.01 -5.15 -1.27
CA GLY A 287 3.92 -4.37 -2.11
C GLY A 287 3.53 -4.40 -3.59
N ILE A 288 3.13 -5.56 -4.13
CA ILE A 288 2.63 -5.66 -5.51
C ILE A 288 1.31 -4.90 -5.68
N HIS A 289 0.43 -4.94 -4.68
CA HIS A 289 -0.83 -4.20 -4.70
C HIS A 289 -0.60 -2.68 -4.72
N GLU A 290 0.27 -2.19 -3.85
CA GLU A 290 0.68 -0.79 -3.81
C GLU A 290 1.39 -0.34 -5.10
N SER A 291 2.06 -1.25 -5.80
CA SER A 291 2.69 -0.91 -7.08
C SER A 291 1.69 -0.48 -8.14
N GLN A 292 0.48 -1.03 -8.11
CA GLN A 292 -0.56 -0.67 -9.05
C GLN A 292 -1.13 0.72 -8.73
N SER A 293 -1.41 1.01 -7.46
CA SER A 293 -1.85 2.34 -7.03
C SER A 293 -0.82 3.42 -7.36
N ARG A 294 0.47 3.17 -7.06
CA ARG A 294 1.55 4.13 -7.33
C ARG A 294 1.83 4.31 -8.82
N PHE A 295 1.69 3.26 -9.62
CA PHE A 295 1.82 3.37 -11.07
C PHE A 295 0.76 4.30 -11.66
N TRP A 296 -0.51 4.11 -11.27
CA TRP A 296 -1.60 4.96 -11.76
C TRP A 296 -1.54 6.38 -11.18
N GLU A 297 -1.24 6.54 -9.89
CA GLU A 297 -1.16 7.85 -9.23
C GLU A 297 0.04 8.66 -9.72
N ASN A 298 1.26 8.12 -9.55
CA ASN A 298 2.48 8.89 -9.72
C ASN A 298 2.97 8.90 -11.16
N ILE A 299 3.06 7.72 -11.79
CA ILE A 299 3.69 7.58 -13.10
C ILE A 299 2.73 8.05 -14.20
N ILE A 300 1.44 7.68 -14.12
CA ILE A 300 0.43 8.13 -15.08
C ILE A 300 -0.18 9.47 -14.65
N GLY A 301 -0.82 9.53 -13.49
CA GLY A 301 -1.67 10.64 -13.07
C GLY A 301 -0.92 11.97 -12.90
N ARG A 302 0.36 11.93 -12.50
CA ARG A 302 1.22 13.12 -12.36
C ARG A 302 2.03 13.45 -13.61
N SER A 303 1.83 12.74 -14.72
CA SER A 303 2.49 13.03 -15.99
C SER A 303 1.87 14.23 -16.69
N ILE A 304 2.66 14.97 -17.46
CA ILE A 304 2.15 16.08 -18.27
C ILE A 304 1.13 15.60 -19.31
N GLN A 305 1.28 14.38 -19.82
CA GLN A 305 0.36 13.77 -20.77
C GLN A 305 -1.03 13.56 -20.18
N PHE A 306 -1.10 13.03 -18.94
CA PHE A 306 -2.38 12.86 -18.25
C PHE A 306 -3.01 14.21 -17.90
N ILE A 307 -2.19 15.17 -17.45
CA ILE A 307 -2.65 16.52 -17.11
C ILE A 307 -3.30 17.18 -18.34
N LYS A 308 -2.71 17.08 -19.52
CA LYS A 308 -3.31 17.60 -20.76
C LYS A 308 -4.69 17.03 -21.06
N LEU A 309 -4.92 15.75 -20.73
CA LEU A 309 -6.24 15.12 -20.91
C LEU A 309 -7.30 15.64 -19.92
N VAL A 310 -6.91 15.88 -18.68
CA VAL A 310 -7.85 16.28 -17.61
C VAL A 310 -8.01 17.79 -17.48
N TYR A 311 -7.08 18.57 -18.00
CA TYR A 311 -7.02 20.02 -17.83
C TYR A 311 -8.27 20.78 -18.30
N PRO A 312 -8.91 20.46 -19.46
CA PRO A 312 -10.16 21.10 -19.86
C PRO A 312 -11.26 20.94 -18.81
N THR A 313 -11.44 19.73 -18.30
CA THR A 313 -12.43 19.43 -17.27
C THR A 313 -12.08 20.09 -15.93
N LEU A 314 -10.79 20.16 -15.57
CA LEU A 314 -10.34 20.88 -14.38
C LEU A 314 -10.71 22.36 -14.48
N LYS A 315 -10.42 23.02 -15.59
CA LYS A 315 -10.76 24.45 -15.78
C LYS A 315 -12.26 24.72 -15.75
N GLU A 316 -13.06 23.86 -16.36
CA GLU A 316 -14.51 23.98 -16.38
C GLU A 316 -15.10 23.90 -14.96
N ASN A 317 -14.64 22.97 -14.15
CA ASN A 317 -15.19 22.73 -12.81
C ASN A 317 -14.50 23.53 -11.71
N LEU A 318 -13.26 23.94 -11.92
CA LEU A 318 -12.45 24.70 -10.96
C LEU A 318 -12.02 26.03 -11.61
N PRO A 319 -12.90 27.06 -11.64
CA PRO A 319 -12.65 28.30 -12.40
C PRO A 319 -11.39 29.08 -11.98
N PHE A 320 -10.93 28.89 -10.74
CA PHE A 320 -9.67 29.50 -10.28
C PHE A 320 -8.45 29.01 -11.07
N LEU A 321 -8.56 27.89 -11.78
CA LEU A 321 -7.48 27.37 -12.66
C LEU A 321 -7.36 28.09 -13.98
N SER A 322 -8.28 29.01 -14.33
CA SER A 322 -8.26 29.72 -15.61
C SER A 322 -6.99 30.53 -15.86
N LYS A 323 -6.30 30.95 -14.80
CA LYS A 323 -5.04 31.73 -14.87
C LYS A 323 -3.78 30.87 -14.94
N TYR A 324 -3.89 29.55 -14.82
CA TYR A 324 -2.75 28.63 -14.84
C TYR A 324 -2.71 27.84 -16.15
N SER A 325 -1.52 27.62 -16.67
CA SER A 325 -1.27 26.74 -17.80
C SER A 325 -1.22 25.27 -17.38
N GLU A 326 -1.20 24.36 -18.35
CA GLU A 326 -0.98 22.94 -18.11
C GLU A 326 0.37 22.67 -17.42
N GLU A 327 1.40 23.44 -17.79
CA GLU A 327 2.73 23.35 -17.16
C GLU A 327 2.71 23.84 -15.71
N ASP A 328 1.94 24.88 -15.38
CA ASP A 328 1.78 25.33 -13.98
C ASP A 328 1.10 24.26 -13.13
N ILE A 329 0.07 23.60 -13.67
CA ILE A 329 -0.59 22.48 -13.00
C ILE A 329 0.37 21.30 -12.85
N TYR A 330 1.18 21.02 -13.86
CA TYR A 330 2.21 19.98 -13.79
C TYR A 330 3.22 20.25 -12.67
N LYS A 331 3.70 21.48 -12.55
CA LYS A 331 4.60 21.89 -11.46
C LYS A 331 3.93 21.79 -10.09
N TYR A 332 2.66 22.19 -9.98
CA TYR A 332 1.89 22.06 -8.75
C TYR A 332 1.70 20.58 -8.34
N PHE A 333 1.39 19.70 -9.29
CA PHE A 333 1.21 18.29 -8.99
C PHE A 333 2.51 17.58 -8.60
N ASN A 334 3.64 18.15 -8.95
CA ASN A 334 4.97 17.57 -8.75
C ASN A 334 5.88 18.46 -7.90
N THR A 335 5.32 19.18 -6.93
CA THR A 335 6.10 19.91 -5.93
C THR A 335 7.06 18.96 -5.19
N VAL A 336 8.30 19.42 -4.95
CA VAL A 336 9.32 18.63 -4.24
C VAL A 336 9.79 19.39 -3.01
N LYS A 337 9.53 18.81 -1.83
CA LYS A 337 9.86 19.44 -0.56
C LYS A 337 10.13 18.38 0.51
N PRO A 338 11.29 18.37 1.16
CA PRO A 338 11.45 17.63 2.41
C PRO A 338 10.36 18.03 3.41
N SER A 339 9.60 17.06 3.88
CA SER A 339 8.50 17.27 4.83
C SER A 339 8.68 16.38 6.07
N LEU A 340 8.14 16.80 7.21
CA LEU A 340 8.21 16.04 8.45
C LEU A 340 7.28 14.83 8.42
N ILE A 341 6.13 14.96 7.79
CA ILE A 341 5.04 13.98 7.81
C ILE A 341 5.08 13.11 6.55
N ARG A 342 5.15 11.80 6.75
CA ARG A 342 5.27 10.81 5.67
C ARG A 342 4.11 10.90 4.66
N VAL A 343 2.88 11.00 5.14
CA VAL A 343 1.70 11.01 4.25
C VAL A 343 1.62 12.24 3.36
N ASP A 344 2.33 13.32 3.72
CA ASP A 344 2.41 14.57 2.95
C ASP A 344 3.65 14.61 2.03
N ALA A 345 4.49 13.57 2.07
CA ALA A 345 5.74 13.53 1.31
C ALA A 345 5.48 13.35 -0.19
N ASP A 346 6.25 14.08 -1.00
CA ASP A 346 6.29 13.92 -2.45
C ASP A 346 6.99 12.61 -2.87
N GLU A 347 6.86 12.24 -4.15
CA GLU A 347 7.40 10.96 -4.64
C GLU A 347 8.93 10.87 -4.65
N VAL A 348 9.65 11.98 -4.63
CA VAL A 348 11.11 11.99 -4.51
C VAL A 348 11.53 11.72 -3.07
N THR A 349 10.90 12.39 -2.10
CA THR A 349 11.29 12.33 -0.68
C THR A 349 10.64 11.18 0.08
N TYR A 350 9.58 10.59 -0.43
CA TYR A 350 8.79 9.56 0.29
C TYR A 350 9.63 8.38 0.77
N ASN A 351 10.53 7.86 -0.06
CA ASN A 351 11.29 6.64 0.27
C ASN A 351 12.29 6.84 1.42
N PHE A 352 12.70 8.10 1.72
CA PHE A 352 13.49 8.38 2.92
C PHE A 352 12.69 8.09 4.20
N HIS A 353 11.41 8.46 4.21
CA HIS A 353 10.54 8.17 5.35
C HIS A 353 10.42 6.66 5.62
N ILE A 354 10.30 5.87 4.57
CA ILE A 354 10.21 4.42 4.69
C ILE A 354 11.54 3.82 5.15
N ALA A 355 12.65 4.27 4.59
CA ALA A 355 13.99 3.82 4.99
C ALA A 355 14.28 4.08 6.48
N ILE A 356 13.85 5.21 7.01
CA ILE A 356 13.98 5.55 8.44
C ILE A 356 13.23 4.52 9.30
N ARG A 357 11.99 4.22 8.96
CA ARG A 357 11.17 3.26 9.69
C ARG A 357 11.71 1.85 9.60
N TYR A 358 12.15 1.44 8.42
CA TYR A 358 12.80 0.15 8.19
C TYR A 358 14.05 -0.01 9.08
N GLU A 359 14.92 0.98 9.12
CA GLU A 359 16.15 0.93 9.91
C GLU A 359 15.86 0.87 11.42
N ILE A 360 14.86 1.61 11.89
CA ILE A 360 14.43 1.59 13.30
C ILE A 360 13.85 0.21 13.65
N GLU A 361 12.93 -0.32 12.85
CA GLU A 361 12.34 -1.65 13.09
C GLU A 361 13.41 -2.75 13.09
N LYS A 362 14.32 -2.71 12.11
CA LYS A 362 15.44 -3.65 12.03
C LYS A 362 16.28 -3.64 13.32
N ARG A 363 16.65 -2.47 13.82
CA ARG A 363 17.41 -2.36 15.07
C ARG A 363 16.62 -2.79 16.30
N LEU A 364 15.35 -2.45 16.36
CA LEU A 364 14.48 -2.91 17.46
C LEU A 364 14.38 -4.43 17.50
N ILE A 365 14.21 -5.08 16.38
CA ILE A 365 13.97 -6.53 16.32
C ILE A 365 15.26 -7.33 16.32
N ASN A 366 16.22 -7.02 15.46
CA ASN A 366 17.45 -7.81 15.29
C ASN A 366 18.54 -7.45 16.30
N GLU A 367 18.72 -6.14 16.58
CA GLU A 367 19.82 -5.63 17.41
C GLU A 367 19.40 -5.39 18.87
N LYS A 368 18.12 -5.57 19.19
CA LYS A 368 17.53 -5.32 20.52
C LYS A 368 17.79 -3.90 21.03
N MET A 369 17.77 -2.92 20.13
CA MET A 369 17.83 -1.50 20.49
C MET A 369 16.74 -1.16 21.49
N LYS A 370 17.03 -0.31 22.46
CA LYS A 370 16.03 0.09 23.46
C LYS A 370 15.04 1.06 22.86
N VAL A 371 13.75 0.85 23.15
CA VAL A 371 12.66 1.69 22.62
C VAL A 371 12.84 3.18 22.95
N LYS A 372 13.40 3.48 24.12
CA LYS A 372 13.69 4.88 24.52
C LYS A 372 14.68 5.61 23.60
N GLU A 373 15.46 4.90 22.79
CA GLU A 373 16.42 5.47 21.83
C GLU A 373 15.76 5.84 20.49
N VAL A 374 14.53 5.37 20.25
CA VAL A 374 13.83 5.56 18.96
C VAL A 374 13.63 7.03 18.61
N PRO A 375 13.16 7.94 19.50
CA PRO A 375 12.98 9.35 19.13
C PRO A 375 14.28 10.03 18.68
N SER A 376 15.40 9.76 19.37
CA SER A 376 16.70 10.34 19.00
C SER A 376 17.14 9.82 17.62
N LEU A 377 17.11 8.50 17.41
CA LEU A 377 17.47 7.90 16.13
C LEU A 377 16.57 8.42 14.98
N TRP A 378 15.27 8.57 15.23
CA TRP A 378 14.34 9.17 14.28
C TRP A 378 14.79 10.57 13.85
N ASN A 379 15.06 11.44 14.82
CA ASN A 379 15.46 12.81 14.57
C ASN A 379 16.80 12.89 13.84
N ASP A 380 17.79 12.08 14.25
CA ASP A 380 19.11 12.02 13.61
C ASP A 380 19.00 11.58 12.13
N MET A 381 18.14 10.62 11.83
CA MET A 381 17.93 10.15 10.47
C MET A 381 17.14 11.15 9.63
N MET A 382 16.14 11.84 10.19
CA MET A 382 15.42 12.91 9.52
C MET A 382 16.36 14.05 9.13
N GLU A 383 17.20 14.49 10.05
CA GLU A 383 18.22 15.52 9.77
C GLU A 383 19.20 15.05 8.70
N LYS A 384 19.71 13.83 8.83
CA LYS A 384 20.71 13.27 7.91
C LYS A 384 20.19 13.16 6.46
N TYR A 385 18.96 12.69 6.27
CA TYR A 385 18.46 12.36 4.94
C TYR A 385 17.56 13.45 4.32
N LEU A 386 16.86 14.22 5.15
CA LEU A 386 15.91 15.24 4.69
C LEU A 386 16.34 16.66 5.08
N GLY A 387 17.36 16.81 5.93
CA GLY A 387 17.85 18.13 6.39
C GLY A 387 16.83 18.87 7.28
N ILE A 388 15.91 18.14 7.90
CA ILE A 388 14.87 18.68 8.76
C ILE A 388 14.72 17.84 10.03
N THR A 389 14.45 18.48 11.15
CA THR A 389 14.28 17.79 12.44
C THR A 389 12.89 18.11 13.02
N PRO A 390 12.12 17.09 13.45
CA PRO A 390 10.87 17.32 14.15
C PRO A 390 11.06 18.17 15.40
N LYS A 391 10.15 19.11 15.64
CA LYS A 391 10.17 19.96 16.83
C LYS A 391 9.60 19.27 18.07
N ASN A 392 8.84 18.23 17.85
CA ASN A 392 8.13 17.47 18.88
C ASN A 392 7.84 16.04 18.41
N ASP A 393 7.44 15.17 19.33
CA ASP A 393 7.19 13.76 19.05
C ASP A 393 5.96 13.52 18.13
N ALA A 394 4.98 14.40 18.14
CA ALA A 394 3.78 14.27 17.30
C ALA A 394 4.11 14.45 15.81
N GLU A 395 5.05 15.35 15.48
CA GLU A 395 5.56 15.55 14.12
C GLU A 395 6.66 14.52 13.76
N GLY A 396 7.20 13.82 14.74
CA GLY A 396 8.25 12.83 14.62
C GLY A 396 7.73 11.40 14.82
N VAL A 397 8.28 10.75 15.82
CA VAL A 397 8.12 9.32 16.12
C VAL A 397 6.67 8.85 16.36
N LEU A 398 5.77 9.74 16.73
CA LEU A 398 4.35 9.43 16.98
C LEU A 398 3.43 9.68 15.79
N GLN A 399 3.95 10.04 14.62
CA GLN A 399 3.08 10.42 13.50
C GLN A 399 2.24 9.28 12.93
N ASP A 400 2.75 8.05 12.93
CA ASP A 400 2.09 6.87 12.33
C ASP A 400 1.46 5.95 13.38
N ILE A 401 0.30 5.40 13.06
CA ILE A 401 -0.43 4.45 13.91
C ILE A 401 0.18 3.02 13.90
N HIS A 402 0.95 2.67 12.89
CA HIS A 402 1.37 1.30 12.56
C HIS A 402 1.97 0.53 13.74
N TRP A 403 2.92 1.11 14.45
CA TRP A 403 3.56 0.45 15.59
C TRP A 403 2.60 0.19 16.74
N SER A 404 1.64 1.08 16.96
CA SER A 404 0.61 0.87 17.99
C SER A 404 -0.34 -0.29 17.64
N GLN A 405 -0.49 -0.58 16.37
CA GLN A 405 -1.24 -1.74 15.86
C GLN A 405 -0.39 -3.03 15.80
N GLY A 406 0.90 -2.96 16.14
CA GLY A 406 1.81 -4.08 16.03
C GLY A 406 2.26 -4.41 14.60
N SER A 407 2.06 -3.50 13.66
CA SER A 407 2.39 -3.70 12.24
C SER A 407 3.88 -3.49 11.95
N ILE A 408 4.75 -4.20 12.69
CA ILE A 408 6.20 -4.20 12.47
C ILE A 408 6.54 -5.07 11.27
N GLY A 409 7.28 -4.52 10.30
CA GLY A 409 7.59 -5.16 9.01
C GLY A 409 6.69 -4.70 7.86
N TYR A 410 5.69 -3.86 8.13
CA TYR A 410 4.75 -3.36 7.12
C TYR A 410 5.33 -2.23 6.25
N PHE A 411 6.03 -1.27 6.86
CA PHE A 411 6.48 -0.05 6.17
C PHE A 411 7.28 -0.29 4.87
N PRO A 412 8.15 -1.29 4.77
CA PRO A 412 8.89 -1.55 3.52
C PRO A 412 7.98 -1.76 2.30
N THR A 413 6.77 -2.27 2.48
CA THR A 413 5.83 -2.54 1.37
C THR A 413 5.48 -1.30 0.56
N TYR A 414 5.45 -0.12 1.20
CA TYR A 414 5.24 1.15 0.51
C TYR A 414 6.36 1.49 -0.48
N ALA A 415 7.62 1.30 -0.07
CA ALA A 415 8.77 1.52 -0.95
C ALA A 415 8.82 0.45 -2.05
N LEU A 416 8.51 -0.80 -1.74
CA LEU A 416 8.44 -1.88 -2.72
C LEU A 416 7.38 -1.59 -3.79
N GLY A 417 6.25 -1.01 -3.41
CA GLY A 417 5.24 -0.53 -4.36
C GLY A 417 5.81 0.49 -5.34
N ASN A 418 6.54 1.49 -4.85
CA ASN A 418 7.19 2.49 -5.72
C ASN A 418 8.24 1.86 -6.65
N ILE A 419 9.02 0.90 -6.15
CA ILE A 419 10.03 0.18 -6.93
C ILE A 419 9.40 -0.60 -8.08
N VAL A 420 8.38 -1.39 -7.79
CA VAL A 420 7.71 -2.18 -8.82
C VAL A 420 6.96 -1.30 -9.82
N ALA A 421 6.36 -0.18 -9.39
CA ALA A 421 5.81 0.82 -10.30
C ALA A 421 6.88 1.37 -11.26
N GLY A 422 8.09 1.65 -10.77
CA GLY A 422 9.24 2.04 -11.60
C GLY A 422 9.69 0.92 -12.56
N MET A 423 9.63 -0.35 -12.14
CA MET A 423 9.91 -1.48 -13.04
C MET A 423 8.89 -1.57 -14.17
N LEU A 424 7.61 -1.30 -13.88
CA LEU A 424 6.55 -1.20 -14.91
C LEU A 424 6.81 -0.04 -15.87
N TYR A 425 7.26 1.12 -15.39
CA TYR A 425 7.63 2.26 -16.23
C TYR A 425 8.68 1.87 -17.28
N LEU A 426 9.74 1.18 -16.87
CA LEU A 426 10.77 0.71 -17.81
C LEU A 426 10.26 -0.36 -18.77
N LYS A 427 9.29 -1.16 -18.36
CA LYS A 427 8.75 -2.26 -19.17
C LYS A 427 7.82 -1.78 -20.28
N ILE A 428 7.29 -0.56 -20.18
CA ILE A 428 6.32 0.01 -21.14
C ILE A 428 6.92 1.27 -21.79
N PRO A 429 7.82 1.13 -22.77
CA PRO A 429 8.59 2.25 -23.32
C PRO A 429 7.72 3.31 -24.02
N ASN A 430 6.53 2.93 -24.52
CA ASN A 430 5.56 3.83 -25.16
C ASN A 430 4.43 4.25 -24.20
N LEU A 431 4.64 4.17 -22.88
CA LEU A 431 3.61 4.46 -21.88
C LEU A 431 2.96 5.83 -22.09
N TYR A 432 3.77 6.87 -22.24
CA TYR A 432 3.25 8.23 -22.34
C TYR A 432 2.58 8.54 -23.69
N ASP A 433 2.92 7.80 -24.75
CA ASP A 433 2.17 7.85 -26.01
C ASP A 433 0.76 7.27 -25.83
N LEU A 434 0.66 6.15 -25.13
CA LEU A 434 -0.63 5.54 -24.79
C LEU A 434 -1.47 6.46 -23.89
N VAL A 435 -0.85 7.08 -22.88
CA VAL A 435 -1.53 8.05 -22.01
C VAL A 435 -2.03 9.24 -22.80
N SER A 436 -1.19 9.85 -23.66
CA SER A 436 -1.56 10.99 -24.51
C SER A 436 -2.78 10.72 -25.41
N GLN A 437 -2.93 9.45 -25.84
CA GLN A 437 -4.02 9.00 -26.69
C GLN A 437 -5.25 8.54 -25.91
N GLY A 438 -5.20 8.57 -24.56
CA GLY A 438 -6.27 8.04 -23.70
C GLY A 438 -6.47 6.52 -23.78
N LYS A 439 -5.46 5.76 -24.20
CA LYS A 439 -5.51 4.31 -24.41
C LYS A 439 -5.31 3.53 -23.12
N PHE A 440 -6.10 3.84 -22.10
CA PHE A 440 -5.95 3.22 -20.77
C PHE A 440 -6.29 1.72 -20.76
N ASP A 441 -7.15 1.25 -21.65
CA ASP A 441 -7.46 -0.19 -21.76
C ASP A 441 -6.26 -0.99 -22.33
N GLU A 442 -5.46 -0.39 -23.21
CA GLU A 442 -4.21 -1.01 -23.68
C GLU A 442 -3.22 -1.12 -22.52
N ILE A 443 -3.08 -0.09 -21.69
CA ILE A 443 -2.23 -0.10 -20.49
C ILE A 443 -2.72 -1.18 -19.50
N LYS A 444 -4.02 -1.25 -19.22
CA LYS A 444 -4.62 -2.30 -18.39
C LYS A 444 -4.34 -3.70 -18.95
N GLY A 445 -4.43 -3.87 -20.27
CA GLY A 445 -4.09 -5.13 -20.94
C GLY A 445 -2.65 -5.56 -20.68
N ILE A 446 -1.70 -4.64 -20.74
CA ILE A 446 -0.29 -4.91 -20.44
C ILE A 446 -0.10 -5.29 -18.97
N LEU A 447 -0.70 -4.52 -18.04
CA LEU A 447 -0.64 -4.81 -16.60
C LEU A 447 -1.27 -6.17 -16.27
N LYS A 448 -2.39 -6.51 -16.92
CA LYS A 448 -3.05 -7.81 -16.80
C LYS A 448 -2.11 -8.94 -17.16
N GLU A 449 -1.46 -8.86 -18.30
CA GLU A 449 -0.54 -9.91 -18.78
C GLU A 449 0.72 -10.04 -17.93
N LEU A 450 1.29 -8.92 -17.44
CA LEU A 450 2.50 -8.92 -16.64
C LEU A 450 2.27 -9.39 -15.20
N ILE A 451 1.19 -8.95 -14.56
CA ILE A 451 0.99 -9.07 -13.11
C ILE A 451 -0.43 -9.53 -12.76
N CYS A 452 -1.47 -8.80 -13.21
CA CYS A 452 -2.75 -8.84 -12.52
C CYS A 452 -3.48 -10.18 -12.65
N LYS A 453 -3.48 -10.79 -13.84
CA LYS A 453 -4.24 -12.03 -14.10
C LYS A 453 -3.82 -13.21 -13.23
N TYR A 454 -2.62 -13.16 -12.67
CA TYR A 454 -2.09 -14.25 -11.85
C TYR A 454 -2.62 -14.23 -10.41
N GLY A 455 -3.23 -13.13 -9.96
CA GLY A 455 -3.62 -12.99 -8.57
C GLY A 455 -2.48 -13.36 -7.63
N ALA A 456 -2.76 -14.17 -6.62
CA ALA A 456 -1.78 -14.71 -5.69
C ALA A 456 -1.21 -16.10 -6.09
N THR A 457 -1.26 -16.48 -7.36
CA THR A 457 -0.71 -17.77 -7.84
C THR A 457 0.77 -17.92 -7.50
N TYR A 458 1.57 -16.87 -7.71
CA TYR A 458 3.01 -16.89 -7.45
C TYR A 458 3.38 -16.02 -6.26
N PRO A 459 4.43 -16.41 -5.48
CA PRO A 459 5.04 -15.50 -4.53
C PRO A 459 5.55 -14.23 -5.25
N PRO A 460 5.62 -13.08 -4.58
CA PRO A 460 5.99 -11.80 -5.21
C PRO A 460 7.29 -11.85 -6.02
N LYS A 461 8.37 -12.38 -5.46
CA LYS A 461 9.66 -12.51 -6.16
C LYS A 461 9.57 -13.36 -7.42
N THR A 462 8.80 -14.45 -7.38
CA THR A 462 8.58 -15.31 -8.57
C THR A 462 7.76 -14.58 -9.62
N LEU A 463 6.71 -13.86 -9.22
CA LEU A 463 5.92 -13.03 -10.12
C LEU A 463 6.78 -11.97 -10.81
N LEU A 464 7.63 -11.27 -10.05
CA LEU A 464 8.54 -10.26 -10.60
C LEU A 464 9.57 -10.85 -11.57
N ARG A 465 10.17 -12.01 -11.24
CA ARG A 465 11.06 -12.70 -12.17
C ARG A 465 10.36 -13.07 -13.48
N ARG A 466 9.10 -13.50 -13.43
CA ARG A 466 8.29 -13.80 -14.63
C ARG A 466 8.00 -12.55 -15.46
N ALA A 467 7.65 -11.46 -14.81
CA ALA A 467 7.27 -10.21 -15.48
C ALA A 467 8.47 -9.43 -16.02
N PHE A 468 9.58 -9.40 -15.27
CA PHE A 468 10.70 -8.49 -15.52
C PHE A 468 12.07 -9.18 -15.67
N GLY A 469 12.17 -10.49 -15.43
CA GLY A 469 13.43 -11.23 -15.42
C GLY A 469 14.29 -11.03 -14.17
N LYS A 470 13.79 -10.29 -13.18
CA LYS A 470 14.48 -9.96 -11.92
C LYS A 470 13.48 -9.72 -10.78
N GLU A 471 13.97 -9.73 -9.55
CA GLU A 471 13.21 -9.41 -8.36
C GLU A 471 13.09 -7.88 -8.17
N TYR A 472 12.88 -7.40 -6.95
CA TYR A 472 12.81 -5.97 -6.64
C TYR A 472 14.09 -5.24 -7.08
N ASP A 473 13.97 -4.39 -8.08
CA ASP A 473 15.07 -3.62 -8.65
C ASP A 473 14.82 -2.11 -8.53
N PRO A 474 15.55 -1.40 -7.64
CA PRO A 474 15.39 0.04 -7.46
C PRO A 474 15.66 0.86 -8.72
N GLU A 475 16.42 0.32 -9.71
CA GLU A 475 16.81 1.08 -10.89
C GLU A 475 15.62 1.52 -11.74
N GLY A 476 14.50 0.77 -11.72
CA GLY A 476 13.26 1.19 -12.37
C GLY A 476 12.73 2.52 -11.82
N LEU A 477 12.61 2.61 -10.51
CA LEU A 477 12.19 3.85 -9.83
C LEU A 477 13.20 4.98 -10.04
N LEU A 478 14.48 4.69 -9.91
CA LEU A 478 15.53 5.70 -10.08
C LEU A 478 15.59 6.26 -11.50
N SER A 479 15.39 5.42 -12.51
CA SER A 479 15.29 5.87 -13.92
C SER A 479 14.09 6.76 -14.13
N TYR A 480 12.92 6.37 -13.61
CA TYR A 480 11.71 7.19 -13.66
C TYR A 480 11.91 8.57 -13.01
N LEU A 481 12.48 8.61 -11.81
CA LEU A 481 12.71 9.87 -11.11
C LEU A 481 13.71 10.77 -11.85
N ARG A 482 14.79 10.20 -12.40
CA ARG A 482 15.75 10.95 -13.22
C ARG A 482 15.11 11.48 -14.49
N ASP A 483 14.35 10.67 -15.20
CA ASP A 483 13.68 11.06 -16.44
C ASP A 483 12.70 12.20 -16.21
N LYS A 484 11.91 12.12 -15.15
CA LYS A 484 10.90 13.12 -14.80
C LYS A 484 11.49 14.41 -14.22
N TYR A 485 12.34 14.28 -13.21
CA TYR A 485 12.75 15.41 -12.38
C TYR A 485 14.07 16.07 -12.81
N ILE A 486 14.94 15.36 -13.53
CA ILE A 486 16.23 15.88 -13.97
C ILE A 486 16.25 16.10 -15.47
N SER A 487 15.90 15.08 -16.26
CA SER A 487 15.94 15.17 -17.72
C SER A 487 14.71 15.85 -18.31
N LEU A 488 13.66 16.07 -17.52
CA LEU A 488 12.38 16.70 -17.91
C LEU A 488 11.78 16.06 -19.17
N LYS A 489 11.91 14.74 -19.32
CA LYS A 489 11.39 14.02 -20.47
C LYS A 489 9.87 14.16 -20.59
N GLY A 490 9.41 14.51 -21.79
CA GLY A 490 7.98 14.70 -22.09
C GLY A 490 7.46 16.10 -21.86
N ILE A 491 8.31 17.05 -21.45
CA ILE A 491 8.00 18.49 -21.35
C ILE A 491 8.60 19.19 -22.57
N GLY A 492 8.22 18.80 -23.75
CA GLY A 492 8.70 19.40 -24.98
C GLY A 492 7.57 19.58 -25.97
#